data_bf7d6f74e43292d72edb3aaf977d4ed3
#
_entry.id   bf7d6f74e43292d72edb3aaf977d4ed3
#
_cell.length_a   1.000
_cell.length_b   1.000
_cell.length_c   1.000
_cell.angle_alpha   90.00
_cell.angle_beta   90.00
_cell.angle_gamma   90.00
#
_symmetry.space_group_name_H-M   'P 1'
#
loop_
_entity.id
_entity.type
_entity.pdbx_description
1 polymer ?
#
loop_
_entity_poly.entity_id
_entity_poly.type
_entity_poly.pdbx_seq_one_letter_code
_entity_poly.pdbx_strand_id
1 'polypeptide(L)'
;MFSGTKEAAFTYAISAAGVVHSIARSCVEGNLSMCGCSRERRPKDLNSNYQWGGCGDNIEYGAKFAKKFMKAGENSKPKDTRELERKLMNLHNNEVGIQVRKFYLLIRTPFWYDSCCWDSYMVDCYRKHPV
;
A
#
# COMPACT_ATOMS: atom_id res chain seq x y z
N MET A 1 17.13 -0.61 20.09
CA MET A 1 16.31 -1.76 20.55
C MET A 1 14.94 -1.23 20.94
N PHE A 2 13.92 -1.42 20.11
CA PHE A 2 12.59 -0.89 20.40
C PHE A 2 11.95 -1.73 21.52
N SER A 3 11.68 -1.10 22.64
CA SER A 3 10.90 -1.68 23.75
C SER A 3 9.44 -1.81 23.31
N GLY A 4 8.66 -2.73 23.91
CA GLY A 4 7.24 -2.93 23.61
C GLY A 4 6.34 -1.74 24.06
N THR A 5 6.63 -0.55 23.54
CA THR A 5 5.90 0.68 23.81
C THR A 5 4.91 1.00 22.71
N LYS A 6 3.95 1.90 22.97
CA LYS A 6 2.98 2.37 21.98
C LYS A 6 3.66 3.06 20.80
N GLU A 7 4.72 3.81 21.06
CA GLU A 7 5.52 4.51 20.06
C GLU A 7 6.24 3.52 19.14
N ALA A 8 6.78 2.43 19.69
CA ALA A 8 7.39 1.37 18.91
C ALA A 8 6.34 0.68 18.02
N ALA A 9 5.17 0.36 18.55
CA ALA A 9 4.07 -0.24 17.79
C ALA A 9 3.66 0.65 16.61
N PHE A 10 3.50 1.96 16.86
CA PHE A 10 3.20 2.94 15.81
C PHE A 10 4.30 3.00 14.74
N THR A 11 5.57 3.01 15.16
CA THR A 11 6.71 3.05 14.24
C THR A 11 6.75 1.83 13.33
N TYR A 12 6.51 0.64 13.85
CA TYR A 12 6.41 -0.58 13.04
C TYR A 12 5.26 -0.50 12.03
N ALA A 13 4.08 -0.07 12.48
CA ALA A 13 2.91 0.03 11.63
C ALA A 13 3.10 1.05 10.50
N ILE A 14 3.59 2.25 10.81
CA ILE A 14 3.78 3.30 9.79
C ILE A 14 4.90 2.95 8.82
N SER A 15 5.96 2.30 9.29
CA SER A 15 7.04 1.82 8.42
C SER A 15 6.54 0.78 7.43
N ALA A 16 5.75 -0.18 7.89
CA ALA A 16 5.14 -1.19 7.03
C ALA A 16 4.20 -0.57 5.99
N ALA A 17 3.36 0.39 6.40
CA ALA A 17 2.50 1.14 5.49
C ALA A 17 3.30 1.93 4.45
N GLY A 18 4.41 2.54 4.85
CA GLY A 18 5.34 3.26 3.98
C GLY A 18 5.97 2.35 2.92
N VAL A 19 6.39 1.15 3.30
CA VAL A 19 6.93 0.15 2.35
C VAL A 19 5.87 -0.24 1.33
N VAL A 20 4.64 -0.53 1.76
CA VAL A 20 3.54 -0.83 0.82
C VAL A 20 3.34 0.29 -0.17
N HIS A 21 3.30 1.54 0.32
CA HIS A 21 3.09 2.72 -0.53
C HIS A 21 4.22 2.90 -1.54
N SER A 22 5.48 2.87 -1.09
CA SER A 22 6.64 3.09 -1.94
C SER A 22 6.75 2.03 -3.04
N ILE A 23 6.56 0.76 -2.70
CA ILE A 23 6.60 -0.33 -3.68
C ILE A 23 5.44 -0.23 -4.68
N ALA A 24 4.21 0.02 -4.20
CA ALA A 24 3.04 0.15 -5.06
C ALA A 24 3.22 1.29 -6.07
N ARG A 25 3.78 2.42 -5.62
CA ARG A 25 4.08 3.57 -6.46
C ARG A 25 5.17 3.29 -7.47
N SER A 26 6.27 2.67 -7.05
CA SER A 26 7.39 2.30 -7.93
C SER A 26 6.97 1.33 -9.04
N CYS A 27 5.94 0.49 -8.79
CA CYS A 27 5.36 -0.37 -9.84
C CYS A 27 4.68 0.47 -10.93
N VAL A 28 3.95 1.52 -10.56
CA VAL A 28 3.27 2.41 -11.52
C VAL A 28 4.27 3.22 -12.32
N GLU A 29 5.31 3.73 -11.66
CA GLU A 29 6.37 4.54 -12.28
C GLU A 29 7.31 3.73 -13.18
N GLY A 30 7.18 2.39 -13.19
CA GLY A 30 8.05 1.52 -13.98
C GLY A 30 9.47 1.35 -13.43
N ASN A 31 9.71 1.77 -12.19
CA ASN A 31 11.01 1.63 -11.52
C ASN A 31 11.33 0.18 -11.14
N LEU A 32 10.30 -0.68 -11.09
CA LEU A 32 10.43 -2.10 -10.78
C LEU A 32 9.95 -2.92 -11.97
N SER A 33 10.85 -3.72 -12.55
CA SER A 33 10.54 -4.58 -13.71
C SER A 33 9.62 -5.76 -13.38
N MET A 34 9.48 -6.10 -12.10
CA MET A 34 8.74 -7.28 -11.64
C MET A 34 7.25 -7.02 -11.39
N CYS A 35 6.80 -5.80 -11.54
CA CYS A 35 5.40 -5.40 -11.33
C CYS A 35 5.01 -4.25 -12.26
N GLY A 36 3.72 -4.05 -12.41
CA GLY A 36 3.13 -2.94 -13.15
C GLY A 36 2.03 -2.29 -12.34
N CYS A 37 1.28 -1.37 -12.94
CA CYS A 37 0.14 -0.74 -12.29
C CYS A 37 -0.98 -1.75 -11.99
N SER A 38 -1.82 -1.43 -11.01
CA SER A 38 -3.06 -2.17 -10.82
C SER A 38 -4.00 -1.92 -12.00
N ARG A 39 -4.64 -2.99 -12.50
CA ARG A 39 -5.64 -2.88 -13.57
C ARG A 39 -7.02 -3.01 -12.94
N GLU A 40 -7.61 -1.87 -12.62
CA GLU A 40 -8.96 -1.83 -12.08
C GLU A 40 -9.99 -1.76 -13.21
N ARG A 41 -11.16 -2.39 -13.00
CA ARG A 41 -12.27 -2.30 -13.94
C ARG A 41 -12.89 -0.90 -13.87
N ARG A 42 -13.33 -0.40 -15.02
CA ARG A 42 -14.08 0.85 -15.08
C ARG A 42 -15.28 0.80 -14.11
N PRO A 43 -15.44 1.79 -13.22
CA PRO A 43 -16.63 1.90 -12.38
C PRO A 43 -17.89 2.04 -13.22
N LYS A 44 -18.98 1.39 -12.76
CA LYS A 44 -20.25 1.39 -13.49
C LYS A 44 -20.91 2.77 -13.54
N ASP A 45 -20.65 3.58 -12.51
CA ASP A 45 -21.25 4.91 -12.32
C ASP A 45 -20.47 6.04 -13.02
N LEU A 46 -19.41 5.70 -13.74
CA LEU A 46 -18.60 6.69 -14.44
C LEU A 46 -19.31 7.10 -15.74
N ASN A 47 -19.52 8.42 -15.89
CA ASN A 47 -20.13 8.98 -17.09
C ASN A 47 -19.32 8.58 -18.34
N SER A 48 -20.02 8.29 -19.45
CA SER A 48 -19.42 7.86 -20.71
C SER A 48 -18.39 8.84 -21.27
N ASN A 49 -18.50 10.12 -20.91
CA ASN A 49 -17.59 11.18 -21.35
C ASN A 49 -16.21 11.16 -20.69
N TYR A 50 -16.00 10.27 -19.71
CA TYR A 50 -14.70 10.13 -19.04
C TYR A 50 -13.95 8.92 -19.55
N GLN A 51 -12.66 9.12 -19.85
CA GLN A 51 -11.77 8.03 -20.18
C GLN A 51 -11.24 7.39 -18.89
N TRP A 52 -11.41 6.08 -18.76
CA TRP A 52 -10.89 5.30 -17.64
C TRP A 52 -9.56 4.67 -18.02
N GLY A 53 -8.47 5.09 -17.38
CA GLY A 53 -7.14 4.53 -17.61
C GLY A 53 -6.91 3.18 -16.92
N GLY A 54 -7.54 2.95 -15.78
CA GLY A 54 -7.46 1.70 -15.02
C GLY A 54 -6.07 1.38 -14.45
N CYS A 55 -5.14 2.34 -14.45
CA CYS A 55 -3.77 2.18 -14.00
C CYS A 55 -3.57 2.98 -12.70
N GLY A 56 -3.54 2.31 -11.57
CA GLY A 56 -3.32 2.89 -10.25
C GLY A 56 -2.17 2.23 -9.49
N ASP A 57 -1.94 2.68 -8.27
CA ASP A 57 -0.94 2.09 -7.36
C ASP A 57 -1.21 0.60 -7.17
N ASN A 58 -0.19 -0.24 -7.35
CA ASN A 58 -0.30 -1.69 -7.21
C ASN A 58 -0.16 -2.11 -5.74
N ILE A 59 -1.20 -1.80 -4.94
CA ILE A 59 -1.21 -2.06 -3.51
C ILE A 59 -1.16 -3.55 -3.18
N GLU A 60 -1.75 -4.39 -4.01
CA GLU A 60 -1.71 -5.83 -3.78
C GLU A 60 -0.28 -6.36 -3.85
N TYR A 61 0.47 -5.94 -4.86
CA TYR A 61 1.87 -6.30 -4.99
C TYR A 61 2.70 -5.69 -3.84
N GLY A 62 2.51 -4.40 -3.55
CA GLY A 62 3.18 -3.71 -2.45
C GLY A 62 2.96 -4.39 -1.10
N ALA A 63 1.72 -4.82 -0.82
CA ALA A 63 1.39 -5.54 0.42
C ALA A 63 2.03 -6.93 0.48
N LYS A 64 2.03 -7.69 -0.63
CA LYS A 64 2.72 -8.99 -0.70
C LYS A 64 4.22 -8.86 -0.48
N PHE A 65 4.81 -7.83 -1.08
CA PHE A 65 6.23 -7.53 -0.90
C PHE A 65 6.53 -7.15 0.56
N ALA A 66 5.77 -6.20 1.13
CA ALA A 66 5.97 -5.74 2.50
C ALA A 66 5.87 -6.88 3.52
N LYS A 67 4.90 -7.79 3.37
CA LYS A 67 4.79 -8.98 4.24
C LYS A 67 6.05 -9.85 4.21
N LYS A 68 6.58 -10.12 3.03
CA LYS A 68 7.82 -10.91 2.88
C LYS A 68 9.02 -10.17 3.46
N PHE A 69 9.13 -8.88 3.18
CA PHE A 69 10.24 -8.04 3.63
C PHE A 69 10.28 -7.93 5.16
N MET A 70 9.16 -7.60 5.79
CA MET A 70 9.05 -7.47 7.25
C MET A 70 9.29 -8.81 7.95
N LYS A 71 8.75 -9.91 7.39
CA LYS A 71 8.99 -11.25 7.93
C LYS A 71 10.47 -11.65 7.82
N ALA A 72 11.14 -11.29 6.75
CA ALA A 72 12.57 -11.56 6.59
C ALA A 72 13.42 -10.81 7.63
N GLY A 73 13.05 -9.57 7.96
CA GLY A 73 13.70 -8.78 9.01
C GLY A 73 13.59 -9.39 10.43
N GLU A 74 12.53 -10.16 10.67
CA GLU A 74 12.26 -10.84 11.95
C GLU A 74 12.66 -12.34 11.93
N ASN A 75 13.50 -12.76 11.00
CA ASN A 75 13.74 -14.19 10.76
C ASN A 75 14.74 -14.83 11.74
N SER A 76 15.23 -14.11 12.76
CA SER A 76 16.04 -14.66 13.82
C SER A 76 15.24 -15.67 14.67
N LYS A 77 15.85 -16.80 15.02
CA LYS A 77 15.25 -17.74 15.97
C LYS A 77 15.24 -17.09 17.36
N PRO A 78 14.07 -16.98 18.02
CA PRO A 78 14.00 -16.41 19.35
C PRO A 78 14.75 -17.34 20.34
N LYS A 79 15.55 -16.73 21.23
CA LYS A 79 16.34 -17.44 22.23
C LYS A 79 15.54 -17.76 23.49
N ASP A 80 14.53 -16.92 23.78
CA ASP A 80 13.67 -17.07 24.95
C ASP A 80 12.21 -16.66 24.61
N THR A 81 11.31 -16.89 25.58
CA THR A 81 9.88 -16.58 25.45
C THR A 81 9.64 -15.09 25.23
N ARG A 82 10.39 -14.21 25.90
CA ARG A 82 10.24 -12.76 25.79
C ARG A 82 10.62 -12.26 24.38
N GLU A 83 11.66 -12.85 23.79
CA GLU A 83 12.05 -12.54 22.42
C GLU A 83 11.00 -12.99 21.40
N LEU A 84 10.38 -14.15 21.65
CA LEU A 84 9.27 -14.65 20.84
C LEU A 84 8.05 -13.72 20.92
N GLU A 85 7.65 -13.31 22.10
CA GLU A 85 6.53 -12.39 22.31
C GLU A 85 6.77 -11.06 21.58
N ARG A 86 7.96 -10.48 21.73
CA ARG A 86 8.34 -9.26 21.02
C ARG A 86 8.27 -9.41 19.51
N LYS A 87 8.78 -10.49 18.97
CA LYS A 87 8.73 -10.82 17.54
C LYS A 87 7.29 -10.92 17.05
N LEU A 88 6.42 -11.60 17.78
CA LEU A 88 5.00 -11.72 17.42
C LEU A 88 4.30 -10.36 17.42
N MET A 89 4.60 -9.50 18.41
CA MET A 89 4.06 -8.14 18.47
C MET A 89 4.55 -7.28 17.31
N ASN A 90 5.82 -7.35 16.94
CA ASN A 90 6.36 -6.62 15.80
C ASN A 90 5.69 -7.05 14.50
N LEU A 91 5.53 -8.35 14.28
CA LEU A 91 4.84 -8.89 13.09
C LEU A 91 3.37 -8.46 13.07
N HIS A 92 2.69 -8.46 14.22
CA HIS A 92 1.32 -7.98 14.33
C HIS A 92 1.21 -6.49 13.97
N ASN A 93 2.08 -5.64 14.52
CA ASN A 93 2.10 -4.21 14.24
C ASN A 93 2.40 -3.92 12.75
N ASN A 94 3.32 -4.65 12.15
CA ASN A 94 3.60 -4.57 10.72
C ASN A 94 2.35 -4.94 9.87
N GLU A 95 1.66 -6.02 10.24
CA GLU A 95 0.44 -6.43 9.54
C GLU A 95 -0.66 -5.37 9.65
N VAL A 96 -0.84 -4.75 10.83
CA VAL A 96 -1.78 -3.64 11.02
C VAL A 96 -1.47 -2.49 10.04
N GLY A 97 -0.20 -2.09 9.93
CA GLY A 97 0.22 -1.05 8.99
C GLY A 97 -0.09 -1.38 7.53
N ILE A 98 0.13 -2.64 7.12
CA ILE A 98 -0.20 -3.12 5.78
C ILE A 98 -1.72 -3.06 5.53
N GLN A 99 -2.52 -3.48 6.51
CA GLN A 99 -3.98 -3.48 6.39
C GLN A 99 -4.55 -2.06 6.36
N VAL A 100 -4.05 -1.15 7.20
CA VAL A 100 -4.44 0.26 7.19
C VAL A 100 -4.22 0.88 5.81
N ARG A 101 -3.09 0.61 5.16
CA ARG A 101 -2.82 1.13 3.82
C ARG A 101 -3.78 0.55 2.76
N LYS A 102 -4.08 -0.74 2.83
CA LYS A 102 -5.09 -1.37 1.96
C LYS A 102 -6.47 -0.76 2.16
N PHE A 103 -6.88 -0.61 3.41
CA PHE A 103 -8.19 -0.10 3.78
C PHE A 103 -8.37 1.37 3.40
N TYR A 104 -7.34 2.19 3.59
CA TYR A 104 -7.35 3.60 3.20
C TYR A 104 -7.64 3.77 1.70
N LEU A 105 -7.10 2.91 0.85
CA LEU A 105 -7.40 2.94 -0.58
C LEU A 105 -8.81 2.47 -0.89
N LEU A 106 -9.30 1.41 -0.23
CA LEU A 106 -10.66 0.94 -0.40
C LEU A 106 -11.72 1.99 -0.01
N ILE A 107 -11.42 2.80 1.03
CA ILE A 107 -12.30 3.92 1.42
C ILE A 107 -12.17 5.10 0.47
N ARG A 108 -10.97 5.35 -0.05
CA ARG A 108 -10.70 6.49 -0.92
C ARG A 108 -11.27 6.31 -2.33
N THR A 109 -11.35 5.09 -2.83
CA THR A 109 -11.86 4.81 -4.19
C THR A 109 -13.33 5.16 -4.43
N PRO A 110 -14.29 5.01 -3.49
CA PRO A 110 -15.67 5.41 -3.75
C PRO A 110 -15.94 6.91 -3.56
N PHE A 111 -15.08 7.64 -2.83
CA PHE A 111 -15.36 9.04 -2.47
C PHE A 111 -14.64 10.09 -3.34
N TRP A 112 -13.64 9.68 -4.14
CA TRP A 112 -12.77 10.61 -4.84
C TRP A 112 -12.58 10.21 -6.31
N TYR A 113 -13.60 10.43 -7.11
CA TYR A 113 -13.43 10.49 -8.56
C TYR A 113 -12.45 11.60 -8.98
N ASP A 114 -12.24 12.60 -8.11
CA ASP A 114 -11.28 13.69 -8.33
C ASP A 114 -9.86 13.43 -7.83
N SER A 115 -9.62 12.34 -7.11
CA SER A 115 -8.35 12.12 -6.43
C SER A 115 -7.22 11.54 -7.30
N CYS A 116 -7.53 11.07 -8.51
CA CYS A 116 -6.51 10.79 -9.52
C CYS A 116 -5.78 12.06 -9.98
N CYS A 117 -6.39 13.22 -9.79
CA CYS A 117 -5.87 14.51 -10.25
C CYS A 117 -5.02 15.25 -9.21
N TRP A 118 -4.95 14.78 -7.95
CA TRP A 118 -4.27 15.55 -6.91
C TRP A 118 -2.80 15.22 -6.72
N ASP A 119 -2.36 14.10 -7.20
CA ASP A 119 -0.93 13.88 -7.37
C ASP A 119 -0.56 14.20 -8.81
N SER A 120 0.28 15.21 -8.99
CA SER A 120 0.76 15.76 -10.28
C SER A 120 1.37 14.72 -11.25
N TYR A 121 1.33 13.45 -10.89
CA TYR A 121 1.85 12.31 -11.64
C TYR A 121 0.77 11.40 -12.22
N MET A 122 -0.51 11.67 -11.96
CA MET A 122 -1.63 10.87 -12.48
C MET A 122 -2.46 11.65 -13.51
N VAL A 123 -1.79 12.37 -14.37
CA VAL A 123 -2.40 13.28 -15.38
C VAL A 123 -3.32 12.55 -16.37
N ASP A 124 -3.26 11.24 -16.47
CA ASP A 124 -3.96 10.50 -17.53
C ASP A 124 -5.11 9.58 -17.04
N CYS A 125 -5.46 9.60 -15.76
CA CYS A 125 -6.55 8.75 -15.28
C CYS A 125 -7.96 9.21 -15.73
N TYR A 126 -8.13 10.51 -15.93
CA TYR A 126 -9.39 11.10 -16.39
C TYR A 126 -9.14 12.23 -17.38
N ARG A 127 -9.34 11.95 -18.65
CA ARG A 127 -9.42 13.01 -19.64
C ARG A 127 -10.87 13.21 -19.99
N LYS A 128 -11.40 14.41 -19.70
CA LYS A 128 -12.69 14.85 -20.21
C LYS A 128 -12.56 15.08 -21.71
N HIS A 129 -13.22 14.27 -22.53
CA HIS A 129 -13.35 14.57 -23.95
C HIS A 129 -14.49 15.57 -24.11
N PRO A 130 -14.24 16.75 -24.68
CA PRO A 130 -15.33 17.56 -25.20
C PRO A 130 -15.95 16.78 -26.38
N VAL A 131 -17.25 16.61 -26.35
CA VAL A 131 -18.05 16.15 -27.47
C VAL A 131 -18.06 17.24 -28.54
#